data_fb4b5bf75142a79e65a36b0f58bc565c
#
_entry.id   fb4b5bf75142a79e65a36b0f58bc565c
#
_cell.length_a   1.000
_cell.length_b   1.000
_cell.length_c   1.000
_cell.angle_alpha   90.00
_cell.angle_beta   90.00
_cell.angle_gamma   90.00
#
_symmetry.space_group_name_H-M   'P 1'
#
loop_
_entity.id
_entity.type
_entity.pdbx_description
1 polymer ?
#
loop_
_entity_poly.entity_id
_entity_poly.type
_entity_poly.pdbx_seq_one_letter_code
_entity_poly.pdbx_strand_id
1 'polypeptide(L)'
;MKSKIHLQKIEDYSLDHVEQFVRDSLEVLDPEASMFRSGQKVLLKPNLLRGFHPDRCVTTHPVVLEAVCRVLKDLSVSQIVISDSPALGSLSAVADKAGYGLLEKKYGAQILPLTDPIPFESIEGVPHLKIAGCLDQFDRIINLPKVKAHCQMTMTLGIKNLFGLVIGKRKPVLHCLVKNDKIKFGKMLIDIARHVKPCLTIADGIQAMQGQGPLNGTPYSLGVMGAGTDMTALDRVFADLLNIPLDKVYALQAARLKQFGKYHLEDIEVSGPADYRSLIVEDFKQAYPIDISFNPFRLLKSFLKQFYEIGIKEKFQRDAGLKLQ
;
A
#
# COMPACT_ATOMS: atom_id res chain seq x y z
N MET A 1 19.86 10.36 -14.77
CA MET A 1 20.24 9.58 -13.59
C MET A 1 19.26 8.42 -13.46
N LYS A 2 19.73 7.21 -13.18
CA LYS A 2 18.87 6.04 -12.97
C LYS A 2 18.19 6.11 -11.60
N SER A 3 16.97 5.58 -11.50
CA SER A 3 16.33 5.36 -10.20
C SER A 3 16.90 4.11 -9.55
N LYS A 4 17.30 4.19 -8.28
CA LYS A 4 17.86 3.07 -7.53
C LYS A 4 16.76 2.34 -6.75
N ILE A 5 16.76 1.02 -6.88
CA ILE A 5 15.87 0.11 -6.15
C ILE A 5 16.74 -0.89 -5.39
N HIS A 6 16.49 -1.08 -4.11
CA HIS A 6 17.10 -2.13 -3.32
C HIS A 6 16.16 -3.33 -3.24
N LEU A 7 16.64 -4.52 -3.61
CA LEU A 7 15.94 -5.79 -3.47
C LEU A 7 16.71 -6.73 -2.56
N GLN A 8 15.97 -7.55 -1.82
CA GLN A 8 16.56 -8.64 -1.04
C GLN A 8 15.64 -9.85 -1.02
N LYS A 9 16.23 -11.04 -1.15
CA LYS A 9 15.53 -12.31 -0.93
C LYS A 9 15.36 -12.51 0.57
N ILE A 10 14.10 -12.63 1.04
CA ILE A 10 13.74 -12.85 2.45
C ILE A 10 12.58 -13.84 2.45
N GLU A 11 12.82 -15.03 2.98
CA GLU A 11 11.88 -16.16 2.86
C GLU A 11 10.81 -16.18 3.95
N ASP A 12 11.04 -15.48 5.07
CA ASP A 12 10.16 -15.47 6.23
C ASP A 12 10.00 -14.06 6.82
N TYR A 13 9.03 -13.91 7.72
CA TYR A 13 8.81 -12.68 8.49
C TYR A 13 9.62 -12.67 9.79
N SER A 14 10.90 -13.11 9.76
CA SER A 14 11.82 -12.85 10.87
C SER A 14 12.02 -11.34 11.03
N LEU A 15 11.77 -10.85 12.25
CA LEU A 15 11.89 -9.41 12.53
C LEU A 15 13.31 -8.90 12.25
N ASP A 16 14.32 -9.67 12.61
CA ASP A 16 15.72 -9.28 12.44
C ASP A 16 16.10 -9.21 10.95
N HIS A 17 15.63 -10.16 10.12
CA HIS A 17 15.86 -10.12 8.67
C HIS A 17 15.17 -8.93 8.01
N VAL A 18 13.91 -8.67 8.39
CA VAL A 18 13.15 -7.55 7.83
C VAL A 18 13.71 -6.20 8.31
N GLU A 19 14.15 -6.09 9.56
CA GLU A 19 14.81 -4.89 10.09
C GLU A 19 16.13 -4.63 9.37
N GLN A 20 16.96 -5.67 9.19
CA GLN A 20 18.22 -5.53 8.47
C GLN A 20 17.97 -5.04 7.04
N PHE A 21 16.97 -5.60 6.35
CA PHE A 21 16.58 -5.10 5.02
C PHE A 21 16.20 -3.61 5.03
N VAL A 22 15.48 -3.14 6.05
CA VAL A 22 15.11 -1.70 6.14
C VAL A 22 16.36 -0.84 6.32
N ARG A 23 17.33 -1.28 7.15
CA ARG A 23 18.62 -0.57 7.37
C ARG A 23 19.44 -0.53 6.10
N ASP A 24 19.66 -1.69 5.46
CA ASP A 24 20.41 -1.79 4.21
C ASP A 24 19.77 -0.94 3.10
N SER A 25 18.41 -0.90 3.08
CA SER A 25 17.68 -0.06 2.13
C SER A 25 17.96 1.43 2.34
N LEU A 26 18.04 1.89 3.59
CA LEU A 26 18.37 3.28 3.88
C LEU A 26 19.82 3.59 3.50
N GLU A 27 20.78 2.71 3.80
CA GLU A 27 22.19 2.89 3.39
C GLU A 27 22.33 3.00 1.85
N VAL A 28 21.60 2.18 1.11
CA VAL A 28 21.64 2.17 -0.36
C VAL A 28 20.93 3.38 -0.98
N LEU A 29 19.78 3.79 -0.43
CA LEU A 29 18.88 4.78 -1.03
C LEU A 29 19.10 6.20 -0.48
N ASP A 30 19.68 6.33 0.69
CA ASP A 30 19.96 7.57 1.40
C ASP A 30 21.35 7.55 2.07
N PRO A 31 22.44 7.40 1.28
CA PRO A 31 23.80 7.25 1.82
C PRO A 31 24.28 8.44 2.64
N GLU A 32 23.65 9.61 2.48
CA GLU A 32 23.93 10.82 3.24
C GLU A 32 23.12 10.90 4.56
N ALA A 33 22.29 9.91 4.86
CA ALA A 33 21.40 9.86 6.02
C ALA A 33 20.55 11.14 6.19
N SER A 34 20.07 11.68 5.09
CA SER A 34 19.35 12.96 5.01
C SER A 34 17.83 12.81 5.05
N MET A 35 17.31 11.59 4.77
CA MET A 35 15.88 11.33 4.64
C MET A 35 15.14 11.48 5.97
N PHE A 36 15.71 11.00 7.06
CA PHE A 36 15.12 11.08 8.39
C PHE A 36 16.00 11.87 9.35
N ARG A 37 15.38 12.69 10.20
CA ARG A 37 16.06 13.50 11.22
C ARG A 37 15.36 13.33 12.56
N SER A 38 16.11 13.49 13.64
CA SER A 38 15.57 13.52 15.00
C SER A 38 14.43 14.54 15.11
N GLY A 39 13.38 14.20 15.85
CA GLY A 39 12.24 15.08 16.11
C GLY A 39 11.16 15.08 15.03
N GLN A 40 11.36 14.44 13.89
CA GLN A 40 10.36 14.41 12.82
C GLN A 40 9.11 13.59 13.18
N LYS A 41 7.98 13.93 12.52
CA LYS A 41 6.74 13.17 12.53
C LYS A 41 6.63 12.37 11.25
N VAL A 42 6.48 11.05 11.37
CA VAL A 42 6.45 10.12 10.22
C VAL A 42 5.12 9.42 10.12
N LEU A 43 4.51 9.46 8.95
CA LEU A 43 3.35 8.66 8.60
C LEU A 43 3.78 7.34 7.95
N LEU A 44 3.42 6.22 8.53
CA LEU A 44 3.46 4.90 7.91
C LEU A 44 2.13 4.63 7.22
N LYS A 45 2.16 4.45 5.92
CA LYS A 45 1.00 4.15 5.09
C LYS A 45 1.02 2.70 4.61
N PRO A 46 0.54 1.74 5.43
CA PRO A 46 0.42 0.36 5.01
C PRO A 46 -0.69 0.16 3.98
N ASN A 47 -0.85 -1.05 3.51
CA ASN A 47 -2.04 -1.50 2.80
C ASN A 47 -3.03 -2.11 3.81
N LEU A 48 -4.11 -1.40 4.14
CA LEU A 48 -5.15 -1.82 5.08
C LEU A 48 -6.53 -1.85 4.40
N LEU A 49 -6.68 -2.70 3.39
CA LEU A 49 -7.90 -2.74 2.58
C LEU A 49 -9.13 -3.20 3.38
N ARG A 50 -8.97 -4.25 4.19
CA ARG A 50 -9.98 -4.86 5.06
C ARG A 50 -9.30 -5.69 6.14
N GLY A 51 -9.94 -5.83 7.30
CA GLY A 51 -9.41 -6.60 8.43
C GLY A 51 -9.43 -8.10 8.18
N PHE A 52 -8.24 -8.67 7.98
CA PHE A 52 -7.96 -10.09 7.90
C PHE A 52 -6.69 -10.42 8.68
N HIS A 53 -6.56 -11.69 9.07
CA HIS A 53 -5.30 -12.21 9.62
C HIS A 53 -4.17 -12.02 8.58
N PRO A 54 -2.93 -11.72 8.99
CA PRO A 54 -1.79 -11.48 8.08
C PRO A 54 -1.58 -12.57 7.03
N ASP A 55 -1.78 -13.84 7.38
CA ASP A 55 -1.63 -14.99 6.49
C ASP A 55 -2.53 -14.95 5.24
N ARG A 56 -3.56 -14.10 5.24
CA ARG A 56 -4.41 -13.90 4.08
C ARG A 56 -3.78 -12.96 3.04
N CYS A 57 -2.64 -12.37 3.33
CA CYS A 57 -1.90 -11.45 2.46
C CYS A 57 -2.74 -10.29 1.90
N VAL A 58 -3.83 -9.90 2.61
CA VAL A 58 -4.69 -8.77 2.25
C VAL A 58 -4.09 -7.46 2.72
N THR A 59 -3.36 -7.48 3.82
CA THR A 59 -2.73 -6.30 4.45
C THR A 59 -1.22 -6.43 4.42
N THR A 60 -0.50 -5.32 4.58
CA THR A 60 0.93 -5.36 4.86
C THR A 60 1.17 -6.15 6.13
N HIS A 61 2.18 -6.99 6.16
CA HIS A 61 2.45 -7.84 7.32
C HIS A 61 2.92 -6.99 8.51
N PRO A 62 2.47 -7.26 9.76
CA PRO A 62 2.80 -6.45 10.94
C PRO A 62 4.30 -6.38 11.22
N VAL A 63 5.06 -7.43 10.93
CA VAL A 63 6.53 -7.43 11.10
C VAL A 63 7.21 -6.39 10.22
N VAL A 64 6.69 -6.10 9.03
CA VAL A 64 7.24 -5.03 8.17
C VAL A 64 7.09 -3.66 8.84
N LEU A 65 5.92 -3.40 9.43
CA LEU A 65 5.72 -2.16 10.17
C LEU A 65 6.56 -2.13 11.44
N GLU A 66 6.69 -3.27 12.14
CA GLU A 66 7.49 -3.38 13.35
C GLU A 66 8.96 -3.04 13.06
N ALA A 67 9.54 -3.62 12.01
CA ALA A 67 10.90 -3.34 11.57
C ALA A 67 11.11 -1.85 11.27
N VAL A 68 10.18 -1.24 10.51
CA VAL A 68 10.25 0.20 10.21
C VAL A 68 10.11 1.03 11.49
N CYS A 69 9.24 0.68 12.42
CA CYS A 69 9.10 1.37 13.70
C CYS A 69 10.40 1.32 14.53
N ARG A 70 11.07 0.15 14.59
CA ARG A 70 12.36 0.02 15.29
C ARG A 70 13.41 0.96 14.71
N VAL A 71 13.60 0.91 13.39
CA VAL A 71 14.57 1.76 12.70
C VAL A 71 14.28 3.24 12.91
N LEU A 72 13.01 3.68 12.81
CA LEU A 72 12.63 5.06 13.05
C LEU A 72 12.85 5.50 14.52
N LYS A 73 12.68 4.60 15.48
CA LYS A 73 13.00 4.89 16.89
C LYS A 73 14.50 5.10 17.10
N ASP A 74 15.35 4.27 16.50
CA ASP A 74 16.80 4.44 16.56
C ASP A 74 17.24 5.77 15.92
N LEU A 75 16.53 6.23 14.90
CA LEU A 75 16.72 7.54 14.26
C LEU A 75 16.10 8.71 15.06
N SER A 76 15.57 8.43 16.27
CA SER A 76 14.99 9.44 17.18
C SER A 76 13.82 10.23 16.56
N VAL A 77 13.00 9.59 15.73
CA VAL A 77 11.76 10.17 15.23
C VAL A 77 10.80 10.41 16.40
N SER A 78 10.21 11.60 16.49
CA SER A 78 9.39 12.00 17.65
C SER A 78 8.01 11.34 17.66
N GLN A 79 7.40 11.16 16.49
CA GLN A 79 6.07 10.60 16.36
C GLN A 79 5.98 9.66 15.14
N ILE A 80 5.45 8.48 15.37
CA ILE A 80 5.12 7.51 14.31
C ILE A 80 3.60 7.35 14.30
N VAL A 81 2.97 7.63 13.17
CA VAL A 81 1.54 7.42 12.97
C VAL A 81 1.34 6.37 11.88
N ILE A 82 0.47 5.41 12.15
CA ILE A 82 0.05 4.39 11.19
C ILE A 82 -1.35 4.75 10.73
N SER A 83 -1.55 4.95 9.43
CA SER A 83 -2.87 5.30 8.91
C SER A 83 -3.13 4.78 7.51
N ASP A 84 -4.40 4.49 7.27
CA ASP A 84 -5.00 4.19 5.96
C ASP A 84 -6.50 4.52 6.04
N SER A 85 -7.18 4.52 4.91
CA SER A 85 -8.63 4.55 4.84
C SER A 85 -9.14 3.22 4.28
N PRO A 86 -9.48 2.25 5.14
CA PRO A 86 -9.99 0.94 4.72
C PRO A 86 -11.24 1.04 3.85
N ALA A 87 -11.40 0.10 2.94
CA ALA A 87 -12.61 0.03 2.11
C ALA A 87 -13.84 -0.45 2.93
N LEU A 88 -13.61 -1.26 3.97
CA LEU A 88 -14.64 -1.82 4.85
C LEU A 88 -14.09 -1.95 6.27
N GLY A 89 -14.88 -1.50 7.27
CA GLY A 89 -14.55 -1.48 8.70
C GLY A 89 -13.91 -0.17 9.15
N SER A 90 -13.79 0.02 10.46
CA SER A 90 -13.02 1.13 11.02
C SER A 90 -11.52 0.84 10.92
N LEU A 91 -10.70 1.88 10.91
CA LEU A 91 -9.24 1.72 10.88
C LEU A 91 -8.75 0.87 12.06
N SER A 92 -9.23 1.15 13.27
CA SER A 92 -8.89 0.42 14.49
C SER A 92 -9.20 -1.07 14.35
N ALA A 93 -10.44 -1.44 13.99
CA ALA A 93 -10.83 -2.84 13.85
C ALA A 93 -10.07 -3.58 12.73
N VAL A 94 -9.68 -2.87 11.66
CA VAL A 94 -8.87 -3.45 10.58
C VAL A 94 -7.43 -3.64 11.03
N ALA A 95 -6.85 -2.66 11.71
CA ALA A 95 -5.50 -2.70 12.24
C ALA A 95 -5.33 -3.79 13.31
N ASP A 96 -6.31 -3.94 14.21
CA ASP A 96 -6.32 -5.01 15.22
C ASP A 96 -6.29 -6.39 14.59
N LYS A 97 -7.14 -6.63 13.57
CA LYS A 97 -7.14 -7.91 12.83
C LYS A 97 -5.88 -8.15 12.03
N ALA A 98 -5.21 -7.08 11.60
CA ALA A 98 -3.93 -7.15 10.90
C ALA A 98 -2.74 -7.33 11.87
N GLY A 99 -2.97 -7.35 13.19
CA GLY A 99 -1.93 -7.56 14.20
C GLY A 99 -1.14 -6.30 14.58
N TYR A 100 -1.66 -5.10 14.29
CA TYR A 100 -0.91 -3.85 14.53
C TYR A 100 -1.02 -3.32 15.97
N GLY A 101 -1.94 -3.83 16.79
CA GLY A 101 -2.17 -3.35 18.16
C GLY A 101 -0.93 -3.44 19.07
N LEU A 102 0.02 -4.34 18.76
CA LEU A 102 1.28 -4.44 19.50
C LEU A 102 2.24 -3.28 19.25
N LEU A 103 2.12 -2.60 18.11
CA LEU A 103 3.03 -1.53 17.70
C LEU A 103 2.87 -0.27 18.58
N GLU A 104 1.64 0.01 19.03
CA GLU A 104 1.40 1.10 19.99
C GLU A 104 2.13 0.84 21.31
N LYS A 105 2.00 -0.38 21.84
CA LYS A 105 2.60 -0.76 23.14
C LYS A 105 4.12 -0.80 23.08
N LYS A 106 4.70 -1.33 22.00
CA LYS A 106 6.14 -1.52 21.88
C LYS A 106 6.90 -0.25 21.46
N TYR A 107 6.31 0.53 20.55
CA TYR A 107 7.02 1.64 19.88
C TYR A 107 6.33 2.99 20.04
N GLY A 108 5.16 3.05 20.69
CA GLY A 108 4.35 4.26 20.76
C GLY A 108 3.83 4.72 19.40
N ALA A 109 3.74 3.80 18.42
CA ALA A 109 3.21 4.08 17.10
C ALA A 109 1.70 4.23 17.17
N GLN A 110 1.17 5.40 16.89
CA GLN A 110 -0.25 5.72 17.03
C GLN A 110 -1.04 5.28 15.80
N ILE A 111 -2.13 4.53 15.99
CA ILE A 111 -3.05 4.17 14.91
C ILE A 111 -4.16 5.22 14.85
N LEU A 112 -4.02 6.21 13.96
CA LEU A 112 -4.93 7.36 13.89
C LEU A 112 -5.66 7.41 12.53
N PRO A 113 -6.96 7.74 12.51
CA PRO A 113 -7.70 7.90 11.27
C PRO A 113 -7.18 9.10 10.47
N LEU A 114 -7.27 9.00 9.15
CA LEU A 114 -7.05 10.14 8.27
C LEU A 114 -8.18 11.16 8.44
N THR A 115 -7.82 12.43 8.64
CA THR A 115 -8.75 13.53 8.89
C THR A 115 -8.69 14.59 7.80
N ASP A 116 -9.53 15.62 7.97
CA ASP A 116 -9.56 16.82 7.15
C ASP A 116 -9.69 16.54 5.64
N PRO A 117 -10.81 15.92 5.21
CA PRO A 117 -11.01 15.58 3.82
C PRO A 117 -11.07 16.83 2.94
N ILE A 118 -10.00 17.18 2.27
CA ILE A 118 -9.93 18.31 1.33
C ILE A 118 -10.29 17.86 -0.10
N PRO A 119 -10.96 18.72 -0.88
CA PRO A 119 -11.16 18.47 -2.30
C PRO A 119 -9.82 18.26 -3.01
N PHE A 120 -9.76 17.24 -3.87
CA PHE A 120 -8.60 16.97 -4.69
C PHE A 120 -9.05 16.85 -6.15
N GLU A 121 -8.55 17.75 -6.99
CA GLU A 121 -8.83 17.72 -8.41
C GLU A 121 -7.75 16.92 -9.13
N SER A 122 -8.12 15.74 -9.61
CA SER A 122 -7.30 15.02 -10.57
C SER A 122 -7.36 15.76 -11.93
N ILE A 123 -6.20 15.89 -12.59
CA ILE A 123 -6.10 16.45 -13.94
C ILE A 123 -7.02 15.71 -14.93
N GLU A 124 -7.32 14.46 -14.65
CA GLU A 124 -8.22 13.63 -15.46
C GLU A 124 -9.71 13.94 -15.24
N GLY A 125 -10.05 14.92 -14.41
CA GLY A 125 -11.43 15.33 -14.17
C GLY A 125 -12.27 14.24 -13.49
N VAL A 126 -11.69 13.47 -12.56
CA VAL A 126 -12.43 12.53 -11.72
C VAL A 126 -13.15 13.33 -10.63
N PRO A 127 -14.50 13.40 -10.63
CA PRO A 127 -15.22 14.29 -9.74
C PRO A 127 -15.27 13.76 -8.31
N HIS A 128 -15.44 14.70 -7.36
CA HIS A 128 -15.69 14.41 -5.95
C HIS A 128 -14.59 13.60 -5.23
N LEU A 129 -13.36 13.67 -5.71
CA LEU A 129 -12.22 13.09 -5.02
C LEU A 129 -11.88 13.95 -3.80
N LYS A 130 -11.65 13.32 -2.66
CA LYS A 130 -11.16 13.96 -1.44
C LYS A 130 -9.96 13.21 -0.91
N ILE A 131 -8.88 13.93 -0.64
CA ILE A 131 -7.68 13.39 -0.03
C ILE A 131 -7.59 13.84 1.44
N ALA A 132 -6.83 13.12 2.24
CA ALA A 132 -6.57 13.50 3.62
C ALA A 132 -5.77 14.81 3.68
N GLY A 133 -6.32 15.86 4.27
CA GLY A 133 -5.62 17.14 4.49
C GLY A 133 -4.61 17.07 5.62
N CYS A 134 -4.79 16.13 6.55
CA CYS A 134 -3.85 15.93 7.66
C CYS A 134 -2.44 15.46 7.20
N LEU A 135 -2.24 15.14 5.92
CA LEU A 135 -0.92 14.73 5.40
C LEU A 135 0.15 15.81 5.59
N ASP A 136 -0.24 17.08 5.55
CA ASP A 136 0.67 18.22 5.72
C ASP A 136 1.24 18.35 7.15
N GLN A 137 0.72 17.55 8.10
CA GLN A 137 1.20 17.49 9.49
C GLN A 137 2.42 16.59 9.66
N PHE A 138 2.79 15.82 8.63
CA PHE A 138 3.89 14.87 8.67
C PHE A 138 5.07 15.38 7.85
N ASP A 139 6.26 15.27 8.46
CA ASP A 139 7.52 15.63 7.77
C ASP A 139 7.88 14.60 6.71
N ARG A 140 7.52 13.33 6.93
CA ARG A 140 7.82 12.21 6.03
C ARG A 140 6.65 11.24 5.95
N ILE A 141 6.50 10.64 4.78
CA ILE A 141 5.52 9.57 4.52
C ILE A 141 6.27 8.37 3.97
N ILE A 142 6.13 7.22 4.62
CA ILE A 142 6.64 5.93 4.15
C ILE A 142 5.46 5.11 3.63
N ASN A 143 5.53 4.72 2.37
CA ASN A 143 4.52 3.91 1.71
C ASN A 143 4.89 2.42 1.83
N LEU A 144 4.03 1.61 2.44
CA LEU A 144 4.28 0.20 2.75
C LEU A 144 3.24 -0.69 2.04
N PRO A 145 3.34 -0.86 0.71
CA PRO A 145 2.40 -1.67 -0.05
C PRO A 145 2.61 -3.17 0.16
N LYS A 146 1.53 -3.94 0.04
CA LYS A 146 1.54 -5.40 -0.11
C LYS A 146 1.56 -5.77 -1.59
N VAL A 147 2.46 -6.65 -2.00
CA VAL A 147 2.50 -7.17 -3.38
C VAL A 147 1.29 -8.05 -3.64
N LYS A 148 0.42 -7.66 -4.59
CA LYS A 148 -0.82 -8.41 -4.88
C LYS A 148 -1.22 -8.35 -6.34
N ALA A 149 -1.75 -9.46 -6.87
CA ALA A 149 -2.59 -9.43 -8.06
C ALA A 149 -3.87 -8.60 -7.80
N HIS A 150 -4.43 -8.00 -8.84
CA HIS A 150 -5.63 -7.17 -8.73
C HIS A 150 -6.53 -7.29 -9.95
N CYS A 151 -7.78 -7.74 -9.76
CA CYS A 151 -8.73 -8.01 -10.83
C CYS A 151 -9.10 -6.80 -11.71
N GLN A 152 -8.80 -5.57 -11.32
CA GLN A 152 -9.10 -4.36 -12.10
C GLN A 152 -7.83 -3.63 -12.58
N MET A 153 -6.76 -3.68 -11.81
CA MET A 153 -5.53 -2.91 -12.06
C MET A 153 -4.33 -3.80 -12.35
N THR A 154 -4.57 -5.11 -12.53
CA THR A 154 -3.57 -6.16 -12.75
C THR A 154 -2.71 -6.41 -11.51
N MET A 155 -2.12 -5.37 -10.94
CA MET A 155 -1.27 -5.42 -9.77
C MET A 155 -1.58 -4.28 -8.79
N THR A 156 -1.42 -4.53 -7.50
CA THR A 156 -1.38 -3.52 -6.44
C THR A 156 0.03 -3.45 -5.89
N LEU A 157 0.62 -2.25 -5.88
CA LEU A 157 1.89 -1.99 -5.24
C LEU A 157 1.99 -0.49 -4.85
N GLY A 158 3.15 0.16 -5.01
CA GLY A 158 3.43 1.50 -4.51
C GLY A 158 2.42 2.56 -4.96
N ILE A 159 2.24 2.70 -6.28
CA ILE A 159 1.32 3.70 -6.86
C ILE A 159 -0.11 3.45 -6.37
N LYS A 160 -0.60 2.20 -6.51
CA LYS A 160 -1.99 1.87 -6.15
C LYS A 160 -2.26 1.96 -4.66
N ASN A 161 -1.25 1.73 -3.81
CA ASN A 161 -1.41 1.79 -2.36
C ASN A 161 -1.82 3.18 -1.89
N LEU A 162 -1.36 4.25 -2.56
CA LEU A 162 -1.69 5.63 -2.19
C LEU A 162 -3.18 5.97 -2.34
N PHE A 163 -3.96 5.16 -3.07
CA PHE A 163 -5.42 5.29 -3.09
C PHE A 163 -6.05 5.15 -1.69
N GLY A 164 -5.34 4.54 -0.75
CA GLY A 164 -5.72 4.50 0.65
C GLY A 164 -5.80 5.88 1.32
N LEU A 165 -5.13 6.90 0.80
CA LEU A 165 -5.16 8.28 1.30
C LEU A 165 -6.37 9.09 0.81
N VAL A 166 -7.13 8.55 -0.14
CA VAL A 166 -8.42 9.10 -0.53
C VAL A 166 -9.42 8.80 0.57
N ILE A 167 -10.10 9.82 1.09
CA ILE A 167 -11.09 9.69 2.16
C ILE A 167 -12.49 9.65 1.57
N GLY A 168 -13.34 8.87 2.20
CA GLY A 168 -14.78 8.84 1.94
C GLY A 168 -15.31 7.49 1.48
N LYS A 169 -16.60 7.31 1.76
CA LYS A 169 -17.36 6.07 1.46
C LYS A 169 -17.56 5.79 -0.04
N ARG A 170 -17.05 6.69 -0.91
CA ARG A 170 -17.25 6.64 -2.37
C ARG A 170 -16.13 5.92 -3.13
N LYS A 171 -15.11 5.36 -2.45
CA LYS A 171 -14.01 4.64 -3.13
C LYS A 171 -14.47 3.59 -4.15
N PRO A 172 -15.47 2.73 -3.85
CA PRO A 172 -15.98 1.80 -4.85
C PRO A 172 -16.68 2.51 -6.02
N VAL A 173 -17.31 3.67 -5.73
CA VAL A 173 -18.01 4.47 -6.76
C VAL A 173 -17.02 5.14 -7.71
N LEU A 174 -15.81 5.48 -7.24
CA LEU A 174 -14.78 6.10 -8.10
C LEU A 174 -14.36 5.19 -9.26
N HIS A 175 -14.29 3.88 -9.04
CA HIS A 175 -14.07 2.92 -10.12
C HIS A 175 -15.21 2.95 -11.17
N CYS A 176 -16.45 3.14 -10.70
CA CYS A 176 -17.61 3.25 -11.59
C CYS A 176 -17.64 4.61 -12.33
N LEU A 177 -17.25 5.70 -11.67
CA LEU A 177 -17.27 7.05 -12.25
C LEU A 177 -16.29 7.20 -13.42
N VAL A 178 -15.20 6.45 -13.42
CA VAL A 178 -14.28 6.39 -14.56
C VAL A 178 -14.76 5.45 -15.68
N LYS A 179 -15.99 4.91 -15.60
CA LYS A 179 -16.62 4.04 -16.61
C LYS A 179 -15.76 2.85 -17.02
N ASN A 180 -15.10 2.20 -16.04
CA ASN A 180 -14.13 1.13 -16.27
C ASN A 180 -12.89 1.51 -17.10
N ASP A 181 -12.65 2.78 -17.36
CA ASP A 181 -11.40 3.24 -17.96
C ASP A 181 -10.27 3.09 -16.93
N LYS A 182 -9.56 1.97 -17.02
CA LYS A 182 -8.47 1.59 -16.10
C LYS A 182 -7.27 2.52 -16.26
N ILE A 183 -7.06 3.08 -17.47
CA ILE A 183 -5.99 4.06 -17.72
C ILE A 183 -6.33 5.40 -17.06
N LYS A 184 -7.56 5.88 -17.21
CA LYS A 184 -8.02 7.09 -16.52
C LYS A 184 -7.91 6.95 -15.00
N PHE A 185 -8.30 5.81 -14.46
CA PHE A 185 -8.11 5.51 -13.04
C PHE A 185 -6.63 5.50 -12.66
N GLY A 186 -5.77 4.88 -13.47
CA GLY A 186 -4.32 4.88 -13.30
C GLY A 186 -3.73 6.29 -13.27
N LYS A 187 -4.14 7.16 -14.21
CA LYS A 187 -3.70 8.57 -14.26
C LYS A 187 -4.12 9.35 -13.01
N MET A 188 -5.33 9.13 -12.49
CA MET A 188 -5.76 9.69 -11.20
C MET A 188 -4.83 9.23 -10.05
N LEU A 189 -4.42 7.96 -10.04
CA LEU A 189 -3.46 7.46 -9.03
C LEU A 189 -2.10 8.17 -9.14
N ILE A 190 -1.64 8.48 -10.35
CA ILE A 190 -0.40 9.25 -10.56
C ILE A 190 -0.55 10.68 -10.02
N ASP A 191 -1.72 11.32 -10.19
CA ASP A 191 -1.95 12.65 -9.64
C ASP A 191 -1.88 12.63 -8.11
N ILE A 192 -2.47 11.60 -7.47
CA ILE A 192 -2.35 11.39 -6.02
C ILE A 192 -0.88 11.18 -5.63
N ALA A 193 -0.12 10.37 -6.38
CA ALA A 193 1.28 10.10 -6.10
C ALA A 193 2.14 11.38 -6.19
N ARG A 194 1.87 12.25 -7.17
CA ARG A 194 2.54 13.56 -7.30
C ARG A 194 2.24 14.51 -6.15
N HIS A 195 1.04 14.42 -5.58
CA HIS A 195 0.65 15.24 -4.44
C HIS A 195 1.29 14.74 -3.14
N VAL A 196 1.18 13.42 -2.88
CA VAL A 196 1.62 12.80 -1.61
C VAL A 196 3.13 12.73 -1.48
N LYS A 197 3.86 12.37 -2.53
CA LYS A 197 5.33 12.26 -2.60
C LYS A 197 5.94 11.50 -1.42
N PRO A 198 5.62 10.21 -1.21
CA PRO A 198 6.28 9.44 -0.16
C PRO A 198 7.80 9.51 -0.34
N CYS A 199 8.54 9.68 0.76
CA CYS A 199 10.01 9.72 0.70
C CYS A 199 10.62 8.34 0.44
N LEU A 200 9.92 7.28 0.87
CA LEU A 200 10.34 5.89 0.74
C LEU A 200 9.12 5.00 0.49
N THR A 201 9.27 4.02 -0.38
CA THR A 201 8.31 2.93 -0.57
C THR A 201 9.01 1.61 -0.29
N ILE A 202 8.45 0.78 0.61
CA ILE A 202 8.94 -0.55 0.95
C ILE A 202 7.86 -1.56 0.62
N ALA A 203 8.11 -2.41 -0.36
CA ALA A 203 7.20 -3.43 -0.86
C ALA A 203 7.32 -4.72 -0.06
N ASP A 204 6.22 -5.13 0.56
CA ASP A 204 6.08 -6.42 1.23
C ASP A 204 5.70 -7.50 0.21
N GLY A 205 6.69 -8.24 -0.27
CA GLY A 205 6.59 -9.35 -1.20
C GLY A 205 7.10 -10.68 -0.63
N ILE A 206 7.36 -10.79 0.69
CA ILE A 206 7.72 -12.08 1.31
C ILE A 206 6.61 -13.09 1.01
N GLN A 207 5.38 -12.78 1.42
CA GLN A 207 4.17 -13.50 1.00
C GLN A 207 3.32 -12.57 0.16
N ALA A 208 3.30 -12.74 -1.15
CA ALA A 208 2.43 -11.99 -2.06
C ALA A 208 1.01 -12.58 -2.09
N MET A 209 0.06 -11.89 -2.71
CA MET A 209 -1.25 -12.45 -3.02
C MET A 209 -1.38 -12.66 -4.53
N GLN A 210 -1.60 -13.88 -4.96
CA GLN A 210 -1.88 -14.24 -6.34
C GLN A 210 -3.37 -14.50 -6.61
N GLY A 211 -3.76 -14.62 -7.89
CA GLY A 211 -5.12 -14.94 -8.30
C GLY A 211 -6.08 -13.76 -8.12
N GLN A 212 -7.28 -14.00 -7.65
CA GLN A 212 -8.40 -13.05 -7.68
C GLN A 212 -8.32 -11.98 -6.57
N GLY A 213 -7.15 -11.34 -6.46
CA GLY A 213 -6.96 -10.19 -5.57
C GLY A 213 -7.85 -9.00 -5.95
N PRO A 214 -7.98 -8.02 -5.05
CA PRO A 214 -7.15 -7.78 -3.87
C PRO A 214 -7.65 -8.44 -2.57
N LEU A 215 -8.75 -9.20 -2.59
CA LEU A 215 -9.38 -9.81 -1.39
C LEU A 215 -9.51 -11.34 -1.47
N ASN A 216 -9.76 -11.86 -2.66
CA ASN A 216 -10.13 -13.26 -2.88
C ASN A 216 -8.99 -14.09 -3.49
N GLY A 217 -7.78 -13.56 -3.48
CA GLY A 217 -6.58 -14.28 -3.90
C GLY A 217 -6.11 -15.27 -2.84
N THR A 218 -5.03 -15.96 -3.16
CA THR A 218 -4.33 -16.90 -2.27
C THR A 218 -2.90 -16.43 -1.99
N PRO A 219 -2.31 -16.77 -0.84
CA PRO A 219 -0.92 -16.50 -0.58
C PRO A 219 0.00 -17.13 -1.64
N TYR A 220 1.09 -16.45 -1.92
CA TYR A 220 2.16 -16.91 -2.81
C TYR A 220 3.52 -16.52 -2.20
N SER A 221 4.38 -17.48 -1.95
CA SER A 221 5.71 -17.28 -1.38
C SER A 221 6.64 -16.72 -2.44
N LEU A 222 6.64 -15.38 -2.62
CA LEU A 222 7.56 -14.71 -3.54
C LEU A 222 8.96 -14.59 -2.92
N GLY A 223 9.04 -14.43 -1.59
CA GLY A 223 10.31 -14.41 -0.86
C GLY A 223 11.18 -13.18 -1.16
N VAL A 224 10.58 -12.04 -1.54
CA VAL A 224 11.34 -10.84 -1.91
C VAL A 224 10.75 -9.60 -1.27
N MET A 225 11.60 -8.78 -0.66
CA MET A 225 11.30 -7.40 -0.32
C MET A 225 12.01 -6.43 -1.26
N GLY A 226 11.44 -5.26 -1.46
CA GLY A 226 12.04 -4.22 -2.27
C GLY A 226 11.77 -2.84 -1.70
N ALA A 227 12.73 -1.92 -1.87
CA ALA A 227 12.61 -0.54 -1.44
C ALA A 227 13.09 0.43 -2.52
N GLY A 228 12.51 1.64 -2.55
CA GLY A 228 12.90 2.69 -3.48
C GLY A 228 12.26 4.03 -3.15
N THR A 229 12.93 5.10 -3.57
CA THR A 229 12.39 6.47 -3.50
C THR A 229 11.49 6.79 -4.71
N ASP A 230 11.67 6.06 -5.81
CA ASP A 230 10.81 6.11 -7.00
C ASP A 230 9.86 4.89 -7.00
N MET A 231 8.62 5.10 -6.58
CA MET A 231 7.61 4.05 -6.51
C MET A 231 7.25 3.47 -7.89
N THR A 232 7.41 4.24 -8.96
CA THR A 232 7.15 3.76 -10.33
C THR A 232 8.22 2.75 -10.74
N ALA A 233 9.49 3.05 -10.45
CA ALA A 233 10.60 2.12 -10.67
C ALA A 233 10.44 0.85 -9.84
N LEU A 234 10.01 0.98 -8.58
CA LEU A 234 9.74 -0.18 -7.73
C LEU A 234 8.60 -1.03 -8.28
N ASP A 235 7.47 -0.42 -8.67
CA ASP A 235 6.34 -1.12 -9.27
C ASP A 235 6.76 -1.82 -10.58
N ARG A 236 7.64 -1.19 -11.38
CA ARG A 236 8.17 -1.77 -12.62
C ARG A 236 9.04 -3.00 -12.38
N VAL A 237 9.94 -2.94 -11.39
CA VAL A 237 10.80 -4.08 -11.03
C VAL A 237 9.96 -5.24 -10.51
N PHE A 238 8.96 -4.99 -9.64
CA PHE A 238 8.07 -6.06 -9.19
C PHE A 238 7.16 -6.61 -10.29
N ALA A 239 6.74 -5.81 -11.26
CA ALA A 239 6.04 -6.32 -12.43
C ALA A 239 6.93 -7.30 -13.22
N ASP A 240 8.22 -6.99 -13.36
CA ASP A 240 9.21 -7.87 -14.00
C ASP A 240 9.42 -9.16 -13.20
N LEU A 241 9.61 -9.05 -11.88
CA LEU A 241 9.73 -10.22 -10.99
C LEU A 241 8.54 -11.18 -11.09
N LEU A 242 7.33 -10.64 -11.27
CA LEU A 242 6.09 -11.42 -11.41
C LEU A 242 5.80 -11.82 -12.87
N ASN A 243 6.75 -11.61 -13.77
CA ASN A 243 6.63 -11.87 -15.22
C ASN A 243 5.35 -11.20 -15.82
N ILE A 244 5.07 -9.96 -15.40
CA ILE A 244 3.93 -9.18 -15.89
C ILE A 244 4.45 -8.05 -16.80
N PRO A 245 4.14 -8.08 -18.11
CA PRO A 245 4.55 -7.02 -19.05
C PRO A 245 4.02 -5.65 -18.61
N LEU A 246 4.81 -4.58 -18.84
CA LEU A 246 4.46 -3.20 -18.49
C LEU A 246 3.08 -2.79 -19.03
N ASP A 247 2.77 -3.17 -20.26
CA ASP A 247 1.51 -2.87 -20.94
C ASP A 247 0.30 -3.65 -20.42
N LYS A 248 0.48 -4.52 -19.45
CA LYS A 248 -0.61 -5.16 -18.68
C LYS A 248 -0.87 -4.47 -17.34
N VAL A 249 0.07 -3.65 -16.83
CA VAL A 249 -0.05 -2.96 -15.54
C VAL A 249 -0.58 -1.54 -15.75
N TYR A 250 -1.86 -1.29 -15.54
CA TYR A 250 -2.51 -0.01 -15.85
C TYR A 250 -1.90 1.19 -15.10
N ALA A 251 -1.40 0.98 -13.88
CA ALA A 251 -0.71 2.05 -13.14
C ALA A 251 0.62 2.43 -13.81
N LEU A 252 1.38 1.47 -14.34
CA LEU A 252 2.63 1.73 -15.08
C LEU A 252 2.37 2.33 -16.45
N GLN A 253 1.31 1.90 -17.16
CA GLN A 253 0.90 2.55 -18.40
C GLN A 253 0.55 4.02 -18.15
N ALA A 254 -0.20 4.31 -17.09
CA ALA A 254 -0.54 5.67 -16.70
C ALA A 254 0.71 6.48 -16.32
N ALA A 255 1.67 5.89 -15.60
CA ALA A 255 2.94 6.52 -15.27
C ALA A 255 3.71 6.91 -16.54
N ARG A 256 3.77 6.00 -17.54
CA ARG A 256 4.37 6.28 -18.85
C ARG A 256 3.67 7.44 -19.55
N LEU A 257 2.34 7.45 -19.64
CA LEU A 257 1.57 8.50 -20.29
C LEU A 257 1.72 9.87 -19.61
N LYS A 258 1.89 9.88 -18.28
CA LYS A 258 2.08 11.10 -17.49
C LYS A 258 3.55 11.44 -17.22
N GLN A 259 4.50 10.68 -17.77
CA GLN A 259 5.95 10.86 -17.57
C GLN A 259 6.30 10.96 -16.06
N PHE A 260 5.81 10.02 -15.27
CA PHE A 260 5.99 10.00 -13.82
C PHE A 260 6.88 8.84 -13.40
N GLY A 261 8.03 9.15 -12.80
CA GLY A 261 9.04 8.17 -12.36
C GLY A 261 9.71 7.42 -13.51
N LYS A 262 10.49 6.39 -13.19
CA LYS A 262 11.18 5.53 -14.16
C LYS A 262 10.41 4.25 -14.40
N TYR A 263 9.99 4.02 -15.62
CA TYR A 263 9.16 2.87 -16.03
C TYR A 263 9.85 1.96 -17.08
N HIS A 264 11.02 2.32 -17.57
CA HIS A 264 11.88 1.46 -18.39
C HIS A 264 12.98 0.84 -17.53
N LEU A 265 13.24 -0.46 -17.68
CA LEU A 265 14.23 -1.17 -16.85
C LEU A 265 15.65 -0.65 -17.04
N GLU A 266 15.98 -0.16 -18.23
CA GLU A 266 17.27 0.47 -18.53
C GLU A 266 17.53 1.75 -17.72
N ASP A 267 16.46 2.42 -17.25
CA ASP A 267 16.52 3.61 -16.39
C ASP A 267 16.53 3.28 -14.89
N ILE A 268 16.55 2.00 -14.53
CA ILE A 268 16.50 1.53 -13.16
C ILE A 268 17.79 0.78 -12.83
N GLU A 269 18.36 1.08 -11.70
CA GLU A 269 19.47 0.37 -11.10
C GLU A 269 18.94 -0.48 -9.95
N VAL A 270 19.10 -1.79 -10.02
CA VAL A 270 18.68 -2.69 -8.94
C VAL A 270 19.91 -3.11 -8.15
N SER A 271 19.92 -2.75 -6.87
CA SER A 271 20.93 -3.14 -5.89
C SER A 271 20.41 -4.32 -5.06
N GLY A 272 21.31 -5.19 -4.60
CA GLY A 272 21.02 -6.36 -3.78
C GLY A 272 21.58 -7.63 -4.42
N PRO A 273 20.77 -8.55 -4.97
CA PRO A 273 21.29 -9.75 -5.62
C PRO A 273 22.10 -9.40 -6.88
N ALA A 274 23.13 -10.19 -7.17
CA ALA A 274 24.02 -9.97 -8.31
C ALA A 274 23.27 -9.90 -9.65
N ASP A 275 22.23 -10.72 -9.78
CA ASP A 275 21.26 -10.63 -10.88
C ASP A 275 19.85 -10.83 -10.32
N TYR A 276 19.07 -9.75 -10.24
CA TYR A 276 17.70 -9.82 -9.73
C TYR A 276 16.77 -10.64 -10.66
N ARG A 277 17.15 -10.84 -11.93
CA ARG A 277 16.37 -11.66 -12.86
C ARG A 277 16.30 -13.11 -12.44
N SER A 278 17.25 -13.59 -11.64
CA SER A 278 17.19 -14.91 -11.01
C SER A 278 16.02 -15.09 -10.03
N LEU A 279 15.39 -13.98 -9.62
CA LEU A 279 14.21 -13.95 -8.74
C LEU A 279 12.89 -13.89 -9.52
N ILE A 280 12.93 -13.83 -10.85
CA ILE A 280 11.72 -13.82 -11.69
C ILE A 280 10.99 -15.16 -11.51
N VAL A 281 9.68 -15.06 -11.28
CA VAL A 281 8.81 -16.23 -11.14
C VAL A 281 7.89 -16.34 -12.36
N GLU A 282 7.65 -17.58 -12.81
CA GLU A 282 6.82 -17.83 -14.00
C GLU A 282 5.41 -18.34 -13.65
N ASP A 283 5.24 -18.83 -12.43
CA ASP A 283 4.01 -19.50 -11.96
C ASP A 283 3.07 -18.61 -11.17
N PHE A 284 3.38 -17.29 -11.04
CA PHE A 284 2.50 -16.33 -10.36
C PHE A 284 1.17 -16.16 -11.10
N LYS A 285 0.08 -16.50 -10.43
CA LYS A 285 -1.26 -16.43 -11.02
C LYS A 285 -1.80 -15.00 -11.01
N GLN A 286 -1.90 -14.40 -12.18
CA GLN A 286 -2.53 -13.10 -12.35
C GLN A 286 -4.05 -13.19 -12.10
N ALA A 287 -4.66 -12.07 -11.74
CA ALA A 287 -6.12 -11.98 -11.62
C ALA A 287 -6.80 -11.97 -13.00
N TYR A 288 -7.92 -12.62 -13.12
CA TYR A 288 -8.81 -12.42 -14.30
C TYR A 288 -9.40 -11.02 -14.22
N PRO A 289 -9.33 -10.21 -15.30
CA PRO A 289 -9.94 -8.89 -15.33
C PRO A 289 -11.44 -8.97 -15.08
N ILE A 290 -11.93 -8.19 -14.12
CA ILE A 290 -13.36 -8.04 -13.85
C ILE A 290 -13.72 -6.59 -14.14
N ASP A 291 -14.66 -6.37 -15.06
CA ASP A 291 -15.26 -5.06 -15.24
C ASP A 291 -16.34 -4.85 -14.17
N ILE A 292 -16.34 -3.66 -13.58
CA ILE A 292 -17.39 -3.28 -12.65
C ILE A 292 -18.63 -2.95 -13.49
N SER A 293 -19.56 -3.88 -13.58
CA SER A 293 -20.89 -3.55 -14.07
C SER A 293 -21.59 -2.70 -13.03
N PHE A 294 -22.07 -1.53 -13.42
CA PHE A 294 -22.93 -0.70 -12.59
C PHE A 294 -24.27 -1.44 -12.40
N ASN A 295 -24.33 -2.32 -11.41
CA ASN A 295 -25.56 -2.94 -10.98
C ASN A 295 -26.02 -2.24 -9.70
N PRO A 296 -27.05 -1.38 -9.74
CA PRO A 296 -27.53 -0.62 -8.58
C PRO A 296 -27.95 -1.54 -7.42
N PHE A 297 -28.46 -2.74 -7.72
CA PHE A 297 -28.80 -3.74 -6.69
C PHE A 297 -27.56 -4.32 -5.99
N ARG A 298 -26.46 -4.54 -6.71
CA ARG A 298 -25.19 -4.97 -6.09
C ARG A 298 -24.59 -3.87 -5.24
N LEU A 299 -24.66 -2.63 -5.68
CA LEU A 299 -24.23 -1.47 -4.88
C LEU A 299 -25.09 -1.32 -3.63
N LEU A 300 -26.42 -1.40 -3.75
CA LEU A 300 -27.34 -1.34 -2.63
C LEU A 300 -27.07 -2.48 -1.63
N LYS A 301 -26.89 -3.71 -2.11
CA LYS A 301 -26.53 -4.86 -1.27
C LYS A 301 -25.17 -4.67 -0.57
N SER A 302 -24.19 -4.09 -1.26
CA SER A 302 -22.89 -3.76 -0.68
C SER A 302 -23.02 -2.66 0.38
N PHE A 303 -23.82 -1.62 0.11
CA PHE A 303 -24.13 -0.55 1.08
C PHE A 303 -24.85 -1.09 2.32
N LEU A 304 -25.87 -1.92 2.13
CA LEU A 304 -26.63 -2.52 3.24
C LEU A 304 -25.71 -3.43 4.09
N LYS A 305 -24.86 -4.23 3.44
CA LYS A 305 -23.88 -5.05 4.14
C LYS A 305 -22.86 -4.21 4.91
N GLN A 306 -22.41 -3.11 4.34
CA GLN A 306 -21.49 -2.16 5.00
C GLN A 306 -22.15 -1.47 6.18
N PHE A 307 -23.42 -1.05 6.05
CA PHE A 307 -24.24 -0.49 7.14
C PHE A 307 -24.42 -1.50 8.29
N TYR A 308 -24.68 -2.76 7.95
CA TYR A 308 -24.84 -3.82 8.93
C TYR A 308 -23.50 -4.12 9.65
N GLU A 309 -22.40 -4.24 8.93
CA GLU A 309 -21.08 -4.54 9.53
C GLU A 309 -20.55 -3.37 10.39
N ILE A 310 -20.76 -2.11 9.98
CA ILE A 310 -20.26 -0.93 10.70
C ILE A 310 -21.26 -0.46 11.77
N GLY A 311 -22.56 -0.44 11.46
CA GLY A 311 -23.56 0.18 12.32
C GLY A 311 -24.11 -0.75 13.40
N ILE A 312 -24.24 -2.03 13.12
CA ILE A 312 -24.93 -2.97 14.03
C ILE A 312 -23.95 -3.93 14.69
N LYS A 313 -23.04 -4.53 13.92
CA LYS A 313 -22.14 -5.55 14.44
C LYS A 313 -21.06 -4.96 15.37
N GLU A 314 -20.52 -3.80 15.05
CA GLU A 314 -19.55 -3.10 15.92
C GLU A 314 -20.22 -2.60 17.21
N LYS A 315 -21.48 -2.13 17.14
CA LYS A 315 -22.25 -1.71 18.30
C LYS A 315 -22.56 -2.90 19.23
N PHE A 316 -22.98 -4.05 18.67
CA PHE A 316 -23.19 -5.27 19.44
C PHE A 316 -21.92 -5.83 20.10
N GLN A 317 -20.76 -5.72 19.44
CA GLN A 317 -19.48 -6.15 20.00
C GLN A 317 -18.99 -5.21 21.14
N ARG A 318 -19.22 -3.89 21.03
CA ARG A 318 -18.98 -2.94 22.11
C ARG A 318 -19.87 -3.21 23.32
N ASP A 319 -21.17 -3.42 23.11
CA ASP A 319 -22.13 -3.64 24.18
C ASP A 319 -21.92 -5.01 24.85
N ALA A 320 -21.41 -6.02 24.13
CA ALA A 320 -21.04 -7.32 24.69
C ALA A 320 -19.71 -7.25 25.47
N GLY A 321 -18.74 -6.44 25.04
CA GLY A 321 -17.47 -6.23 25.74
C GLY A 321 -17.62 -5.42 27.04
N LEU A 322 -18.65 -4.56 27.14
CA LEU A 322 -18.99 -3.80 28.36
C LEU A 322 -19.74 -4.62 29.41
N LYS A 323 -20.28 -5.80 29.06
CA LYS A 323 -20.95 -6.72 30.00
C LYS A 323 -20.04 -7.77 30.62
N LEU A 324 -18.77 -7.79 30.26
CA LEU A 324 -17.75 -8.71 30.75
C LEU A 324 -16.65 -8.04 31.58
N GLN A 325 -16.86 -6.76 31.97
CA GLN A 325 -16.15 -6.04 33.01
C GLN A 325 -17.14 -5.70 34.15
#